data_640fce9ba1194dde905401b56df126e6
#
_entry.id   640fce9ba1194dde905401b56df126e6
#
_cell.length_a   1.000
_cell.length_b   1.000
_cell.length_c   1.000
_cell.angle_alpha   90.00
_cell.angle_beta   90.00
_cell.angle_gamma   90.00
#
_symmetry.space_group_name_H-M   'P 1'
#
loop_
_entity.id
_entity.type
_entity.pdbx_description
1 polymer ?
#
loop_
_entity_poly.entity_id
_entity_poly.type
_entity_poly.pdbx_seq_one_letter_code
_entity_poly.pdbx_strand_id
1 'polypeptide(L)'
;MTVYFYDPQSLENHGKSFYWASFFLPNKNKDAASELYSICRYFDDLADETSTDQSEKLKDEFEQICYSAEHPINKFFKNNNISIQVLGDLIKGLIKDQKLVRIQTERDLIEYSYQVAGTVGLMMQPLILVNNKEANKH
;
A
#
# COMPACT_ATOMS: atom_id res chain seq x y z
N MET A 1 -4.40 17.43 11.27
CA MET A 1 -4.31 16.98 9.86
C MET A 1 -3.11 16.06 9.71
N THR A 2 -3.34 14.83 9.27
CA THR A 2 -2.27 13.85 9.08
C THR A 2 -1.56 14.15 7.76
N VAL A 3 -0.23 14.21 7.78
CA VAL A 3 0.58 14.45 6.59
C VAL A 3 1.48 13.24 6.40
N TYR A 4 1.55 12.74 5.16
CA TYR A 4 2.40 11.61 4.84
C TYR A 4 3.87 12.04 4.88
N PHE A 5 4.68 11.30 5.63
CA PHE A 5 6.13 11.40 5.62
C PHE A 5 6.73 10.03 5.36
N TYR A 6 7.62 9.96 4.38
CA TYR A 6 8.38 8.74 4.16
C TYR A 6 9.44 8.59 5.24
N ASP A 7 9.40 7.45 5.93
CA ASP A 7 10.38 7.08 6.94
C ASP A 7 11.16 5.87 6.44
N PRO A 8 12.44 6.04 6.05
CA PRO A 8 13.26 4.93 5.55
C PRO A 8 13.42 3.78 6.54
N GLN A 9 13.26 4.05 7.83
CA GLN A 9 13.40 3.04 8.87
C GLN A 9 12.09 2.40 9.29
N SER A 10 10.97 2.84 8.72
CA SER A 10 9.64 2.33 9.08
C SER A 10 9.52 0.83 8.86
N LEU A 11 10.04 0.33 7.74
CA LEU A 11 10.01 -1.09 7.42
C LEU A 11 10.77 -1.90 8.46
N GLU A 12 11.99 -1.48 8.81
CA GLU A 12 12.82 -2.14 9.81
C GLU A 12 12.17 -2.13 11.19
N ASN A 13 11.58 -1.00 11.58
CA ASN A 13 11.03 -0.81 12.92
C ASN A 13 9.68 -1.46 13.13
N HIS A 14 8.82 -1.50 12.10
CA HIS A 14 7.42 -1.86 12.24
C HIS A 14 6.97 -3.03 11.40
N GLY A 15 7.70 -3.37 10.35
CA GLY A 15 7.31 -4.45 9.44
C GLY A 15 8.34 -5.57 9.39
N LYS A 16 8.59 -6.24 10.51
CA LYS A 16 9.67 -7.23 10.62
C LYS A 16 9.63 -8.31 9.55
N SER A 17 8.48 -8.93 9.31
CA SER A 17 8.34 -9.97 8.30
C SER A 17 8.61 -9.43 6.90
N PHE A 18 8.09 -8.24 6.61
CA PHE A 18 8.28 -7.59 5.33
C PHE A 18 9.74 -7.14 5.17
N TYR A 19 10.35 -6.64 6.25
CA TYR A 19 11.75 -6.25 6.28
C TYR A 19 12.66 -7.45 5.96
N TRP A 20 12.44 -8.60 6.60
CA TRP A 20 13.21 -9.81 6.31
C TRP A 20 13.05 -10.24 4.86
N ALA A 21 11.84 -10.18 4.31
CA ALA A 21 11.59 -10.50 2.91
C ALA A 21 12.35 -9.56 1.96
N SER A 22 12.54 -8.30 2.37
CA SER A 22 13.22 -7.30 1.54
C SER A 22 14.71 -7.60 1.31
N PHE A 23 15.34 -8.43 2.16
CA PHE A 23 16.72 -8.84 1.95
C PHE A 23 16.93 -9.66 0.68
N PHE A 24 15.86 -10.27 0.16
CA PHE A 24 15.92 -11.02 -1.10
C PHE A 24 15.77 -10.11 -2.32
N LEU A 25 15.52 -8.82 -2.12
CA LEU A 25 15.43 -7.84 -3.21
C LEU A 25 16.78 -7.15 -3.41
N PRO A 26 17.13 -6.78 -4.67
CA PRO A 26 18.29 -5.92 -4.90
C PRO A 26 18.20 -4.60 -4.15
N ASN A 27 19.35 -4.02 -3.84
CA ASN A 27 19.41 -2.81 -3.02
C ASN A 27 18.53 -1.66 -3.54
N LYS A 28 18.47 -1.46 -4.85
CA LYS A 28 17.63 -0.41 -5.44
C LYS A 28 16.14 -0.61 -5.19
N ASN A 29 15.72 -1.85 -4.99
CA ASN A 29 14.31 -2.18 -4.78
C ASN A 29 13.95 -2.22 -3.29
N LYS A 30 14.93 -2.30 -2.41
CA LYS A 30 14.70 -2.21 -0.96
C LYS A 30 14.14 -0.85 -0.58
N ASP A 31 14.67 0.22 -1.17
CA ASP A 31 14.17 1.57 -0.90
C ASP A 31 12.73 1.73 -1.37
N ALA A 32 12.43 1.23 -2.58
CA ALA A 32 11.07 1.27 -3.10
C ALA A 32 10.11 0.41 -2.26
N ALA A 33 10.53 -0.77 -1.83
CA ALA A 33 9.71 -1.63 -0.97
C ALA A 33 9.46 -0.96 0.39
N SER A 34 10.47 -0.29 0.95
CA SER A 34 10.36 0.43 2.20
C SER A 34 9.38 1.60 2.08
N GLU A 35 9.45 2.34 0.98
CA GLU A 35 8.52 3.45 0.74
C GLU A 35 7.09 2.93 0.53
N LEU A 36 6.91 1.84 -0.21
CA LEU A 36 5.59 1.22 -0.39
C LEU A 36 5.01 0.78 0.96
N TYR A 37 5.84 0.17 1.80
CA TYR A 37 5.40 -0.20 3.15
C TYR A 37 4.95 1.02 3.94
N SER A 38 5.71 2.11 3.86
CA SER A 38 5.37 3.36 4.56
C SER A 38 4.03 3.93 4.08
N ILE A 39 3.76 3.84 2.79
CA ILE A 39 2.47 4.28 2.22
C ILE A 39 1.32 3.43 2.78
N CYS A 40 1.46 2.11 2.75
CA CYS A 40 0.44 1.20 3.28
C CYS A 40 0.22 1.44 4.77
N ARG A 41 1.29 1.63 5.53
CA ARG A 41 1.24 1.90 6.96
C ARG A 41 0.55 3.24 7.24
N TYR A 42 0.81 4.25 6.42
CA TYR A 42 0.17 5.55 6.56
C TYR A 42 -1.35 5.44 6.51
N PHE A 43 -1.88 4.70 5.54
CA PHE A 43 -3.33 4.52 5.41
C PHE A 43 -3.89 3.63 6.51
N ASP A 44 -3.14 2.62 6.93
CA ASP A 44 -3.53 1.75 8.03
C ASP A 44 -3.67 2.54 9.32
N ASP A 45 -2.67 3.38 9.63
CA ASP A 45 -2.68 4.26 10.80
C ASP A 45 -3.79 5.29 10.71
N LEU A 46 -4.04 5.84 9.53
CA LEU A 46 -5.13 6.79 9.32
C LEU A 46 -6.50 6.15 9.60
N ALA A 47 -6.67 4.90 9.16
CA ALA A 47 -7.91 4.15 9.41
C ALA A 47 -8.12 3.91 10.91
N ASP A 48 -7.05 3.74 11.68
CA ASP A 48 -7.09 3.41 13.11
C ASP A 48 -6.92 4.62 14.03
N GLU A 49 -6.84 5.83 13.47
CA GLU A 49 -6.43 7.04 14.20
C GLU A 49 -7.35 7.38 15.38
N THR A 50 -8.66 7.13 15.26
CA THR A 50 -9.64 7.41 16.31
C THR A 50 -10.68 6.29 16.40
N SER A 51 -11.55 6.37 17.42
CA SER A 51 -12.69 5.45 17.51
C SER A 51 -13.84 5.81 16.57
N THR A 52 -13.73 6.92 15.82
CA THR A 52 -14.74 7.36 14.87
C THR A 52 -14.49 6.80 13.47
N ASP A 53 -15.51 6.81 12.62
CA ASP A 53 -15.44 6.33 11.25
C ASP A 53 -14.53 7.25 10.42
N GLN A 54 -13.49 6.70 9.84
CA GLN A 54 -12.52 7.42 9.01
C GLN A 54 -12.79 7.31 7.50
N SER A 55 -13.94 6.78 7.10
CA SER A 55 -14.25 6.52 5.68
C SER A 55 -14.12 7.75 4.79
N GLU A 56 -14.68 8.88 5.24
CA GLU A 56 -14.60 10.14 4.47
C GLU A 56 -13.17 10.64 4.34
N LYS A 57 -12.41 10.54 5.41
CA LYS A 57 -11.00 10.97 5.42
C LYS A 57 -10.15 10.11 4.49
N LEU A 58 -10.37 8.81 4.49
CA LEU A 58 -9.69 7.88 3.58
C LEU A 58 -10.00 8.21 2.12
N LYS A 59 -11.28 8.46 1.80
CA LYS A 59 -11.71 8.83 0.45
C LYS A 59 -11.08 10.15 0.01
N ASP A 60 -11.11 11.16 0.89
CA ASP A 60 -10.58 12.50 0.58
C ASP A 60 -9.07 12.44 0.32
N GLU A 61 -8.33 11.71 1.16
CA GLU A 61 -6.88 11.53 0.95
C GLU A 61 -6.58 10.86 -0.38
N PHE A 62 -7.33 9.82 -0.72
CA PHE A 62 -7.12 9.13 -1.99
C PHE A 62 -7.44 10.03 -3.18
N GLU A 63 -8.53 10.79 -3.11
CA GLU A 63 -8.90 11.74 -4.16
C GLU A 63 -7.80 12.79 -4.37
N GLN A 64 -7.25 13.34 -3.29
CA GLN A 64 -6.16 14.31 -3.37
C GLN A 64 -4.93 13.72 -4.05
N ILE A 65 -4.61 12.47 -3.74
CA ILE A 65 -3.50 11.77 -4.39
C ILE A 65 -3.75 11.65 -5.90
N CYS A 66 -4.95 11.24 -6.29
CA CYS A 66 -5.30 11.05 -7.69
C CYS A 66 -5.31 12.35 -8.50
N TYR A 67 -5.72 13.46 -7.88
CA TYR A 67 -5.83 14.74 -8.57
C TYR A 67 -4.52 15.53 -8.62
N SER A 68 -3.52 15.17 -7.83
CA SER A 68 -2.25 15.90 -7.79
C SER A 68 -1.10 15.02 -8.28
N ALA A 69 -0.61 15.31 -9.48
CA ALA A 69 0.57 14.65 -10.03
C ALA A 69 1.83 14.93 -9.18
N GLU A 70 1.81 16.00 -8.40
CA GLU A 70 2.93 16.39 -7.54
C GLU A 70 2.89 15.73 -6.16
N HIS A 71 1.80 15.04 -5.81
CA HIS A 71 1.71 14.35 -4.53
C HIS A 71 2.78 13.26 -4.45
N PRO A 72 3.53 13.16 -3.32
CA PRO A 72 4.62 12.18 -3.20
C PRO A 72 4.19 10.74 -3.48
N ILE A 73 3.01 10.36 -3.01
CA ILE A 73 2.47 9.00 -3.22
C ILE A 73 2.18 8.77 -4.70
N ASN A 74 1.56 9.74 -5.38
CA ASN A 74 1.28 9.64 -6.81
C ASN A 74 2.57 9.49 -7.61
N LYS A 75 3.58 10.31 -7.30
CA LYS A 75 4.90 10.24 -7.94
C LYS A 75 5.55 8.88 -7.72
N PHE A 76 5.49 8.35 -6.51
CA PHE A 76 6.07 7.05 -6.19
C PHE A 76 5.43 5.94 -7.03
N PHE A 77 4.10 5.91 -7.11
CA PHE A 77 3.38 4.90 -7.88
C PHE A 77 3.73 4.99 -9.36
N LYS A 78 3.73 6.21 -9.91
CA LYS A 78 4.06 6.44 -11.31
C LYS A 78 5.50 6.03 -11.63
N ASN A 79 6.46 6.43 -10.79
CA ASN A 79 7.87 6.16 -11.01
C ASN A 79 8.22 4.67 -10.91
N ASN A 80 7.42 3.90 -10.19
CA ASN A 80 7.65 2.47 -10.01
C ASN A 80 6.69 1.61 -10.83
N ASN A 81 5.90 2.21 -11.73
CA ASN A 81 4.95 1.50 -12.60
C ASN A 81 3.91 0.70 -11.81
N ILE A 82 3.49 1.25 -10.66
CA ILE A 82 2.45 0.64 -9.84
C ILE A 82 1.13 1.35 -10.14
N SER A 83 0.06 0.57 -10.38
CA SER A 83 -1.26 1.14 -10.63
C SER A 83 -1.82 1.80 -9.37
N ILE A 84 -2.21 3.08 -9.47
CA ILE A 84 -2.83 3.80 -8.37
C ILE A 84 -4.21 3.22 -8.02
N GLN A 85 -4.85 2.52 -8.95
CA GLN A 85 -6.14 1.88 -8.71
C GLN A 85 -6.04 0.77 -7.68
N VAL A 86 -4.88 0.10 -7.60
CA VAL A 86 -4.66 -0.95 -6.60
C VAL A 86 -4.64 -0.33 -5.20
N LEU A 87 -4.05 0.85 -5.05
CA LEU A 87 -4.14 1.60 -3.79
C LEU A 87 -5.60 1.93 -3.46
N GLY A 88 -6.39 2.30 -4.45
CA GLY A 88 -7.82 2.53 -4.29
C GLY A 88 -8.56 1.31 -3.75
N ASP A 89 -8.19 0.12 -4.22
CA ASP A 89 -8.80 -1.13 -3.74
C ASP A 89 -8.41 -1.41 -2.28
N LEU A 90 -7.17 -1.13 -1.89
CA LEU A 90 -6.74 -1.24 -0.49
C LEU A 90 -7.58 -0.30 0.39
N ILE A 91 -7.75 0.94 -0.05
CA ILE A 91 -8.54 1.93 0.69
C ILE A 91 -9.99 1.49 0.83
N LYS A 92 -10.57 0.88 -0.20
CA LYS A 92 -11.92 0.29 -0.11
C LYS A 92 -12.01 -0.76 1.00
N GLY A 93 -10.98 -1.60 1.12
CA GLY A 93 -10.90 -2.59 2.20
C GLY A 93 -10.84 -1.95 3.57
N LEU A 94 -10.02 -0.89 3.71
CA LEU A 94 -9.91 -0.15 4.96
C LEU A 94 -11.23 0.55 5.33
N ILE A 95 -11.96 1.05 4.34
CA ILE A 95 -13.28 1.66 4.56
C ILE A 95 -14.27 0.60 5.05
N LYS A 96 -14.25 -0.60 4.47
CA LYS A 96 -15.08 -1.71 4.94
C LYS A 96 -14.80 -2.04 6.41
N ASP A 97 -13.52 -1.97 6.83
CA ASP A 97 -13.13 -2.23 8.22
C ASP A 97 -13.64 -1.17 9.20
N GLN A 98 -14.00 0.03 8.73
CA GLN A 98 -14.60 1.06 9.57
C GLN A 98 -16.01 0.67 10.03
N LYS A 99 -16.66 -0.21 9.30
CA LYS A 99 -17.99 -0.74 9.61
C LYS A 99 -17.85 -2.18 10.07
N LEU A 100 -18.84 -2.69 10.80
CA LEU A 100 -18.84 -4.09 11.22
C LEU A 100 -18.87 -4.97 9.95
N VAL A 101 -17.74 -5.59 9.63
CA VAL A 101 -17.65 -6.46 8.47
C VAL A 101 -18.37 -7.76 8.76
N ARG A 102 -19.45 -8.04 8.01
CA ARG A 102 -20.14 -9.33 8.05
C ARG A 102 -19.75 -10.10 6.81
N ILE A 103 -18.88 -11.07 6.99
CA ILE A 103 -18.52 -12.00 5.93
C ILE A 103 -19.54 -13.12 5.96
N GLN A 104 -20.44 -13.14 4.97
CA GLN A 104 -21.56 -14.11 4.93
C GLN A 104 -21.31 -15.21 3.92
N THR A 105 -20.48 -14.97 2.91
CA THR A 105 -20.21 -15.93 1.85
C THR A 105 -18.71 -16.09 1.62
N GLU A 106 -18.33 -17.20 1.00
CA GLU A 106 -16.96 -17.43 0.57
C GLU A 106 -16.47 -16.34 -0.40
N ARG A 107 -17.37 -15.85 -1.26
CA ARG A 107 -17.07 -14.76 -2.18
C ARG A 107 -16.72 -13.47 -1.45
N ASP A 108 -17.47 -13.13 -0.39
CA ASP A 108 -17.20 -11.97 0.45
C ASP A 108 -15.84 -12.07 1.11
N LEU A 109 -15.46 -13.26 1.56
CA LEU A 109 -14.16 -13.52 2.18
C LEU A 109 -13.03 -13.32 1.19
N ILE A 110 -13.17 -13.84 -0.03
CA ILE A 110 -12.17 -13.71 -1.07
C ILE A 110 -11.99 -12.25 -1.47
N GLU A 111 -13.08 -11.51 -1.66
CA GLU A 111 -13.03 -10.10 -2.01
C GLU A 111 -12.35 -9.28 -0.91
N TYR A 112 -12.71 -9.51 0.34
CA TYR A 112 -12.11 -8.81 1.47
C TYR A 112 -10.61 -9.12 1.58
N SER A 113 -10.25 -10.38 1.47
CA SER A 113 -8.85 -10.81 1.51
C SER A 113 -8.02 -10.17 0.41
N TYR A 114 -8.58 -10.06 -0.80
CA TYR A 114 -7.93 -9.35 -1.90
C TYR A 114 -7.69 -7.89 -1.53
N GLN A 115 -8.72 -7.21 -1.03
CA GLN A 115 -8.64 -5.78 -0.74
C GLN A 115 -7.61 -5.43 0.34
N VAL A 116 -7.43 -6.28 1.36
CA VAL A 116 -6.54 -5.95 2.47
C VAL A 116 -5.16 -6.60 2.38
N ALA A 117 -5.01 -7.65 1.63
CA ALA A 117 -3.73 -8.39 1.52
C ALA A 117 -3.24 -8.55 0.09
N GLY A 118 -4.13 -8.96 -0.82
CA GLY A 118 -3.77 -9.18 -2.22
C GLY A 118 -3.29 -7.92 -2.93
N THR A 119 -3.87 -6.76 -2.57
CA THR A 119 -3.46 -5.47 -3.13
C THR A 119 -1.99 -5.15 -2.82
N VAL A 120 -1.53 -5.45 -1.61
CA VAL A 120 -0.12 -5.24 -1.23
C VAL A 120 0.79 -6.09 -2.12
N GLY A 121 0.42 -7.35 -2.35
CA GLY A 121 1.15 -8.23 -3.26
C GLY A 121 1.21 -7.69 -4.68
N LEU A 122 0.09 -7.18 -5.20
CA LEU A 122 0.03 -6.58 -6.53
C LEU A 122 0.90 -5.32 -6.63
N MET A 123 0.95 -4.51 -5.58
CA MET A 123 1.79 -3.31 -5.56
C MET A 123 3.28 -3.67 -5.50
N MET A 124 3.62 -4.79 -4.87
CA MET A 124 5.00 -5.29 -4.81
C MET A 124 5.46 -5.91 -6.14
N GLN A 125 4.54 -6.44 -6.92
CA GLN A 125 4.86 -7.21 -8.13
C GLN A 125 5.73 -6.43 -9.13
N PRO A 126 5.46 -5.16 -9.48
CA PRO A 126 6.33 -4.42 -10.39
C PRO A 126 7.76 -4.27 -9.88
N LEU A 127 7.96 -4.19 -8.57
CA LEU A 127 9.29 -4.07 -7.97
C LEU A 127 10.09 -5.37 -8.13
N ILE A 128 9.41 -6.52 -8.13
CA ILE A 128 10.02 -7.83 -8.31
C ILE A 128 10.28 -8.11 -9.80
N LEU A 129 9.31 -7.80 -10.67
CA LEU A 129 9.39 -8.09 -12.10
C LEU A 129 10.50 -7.30 -12.82
N VAL A 130 10.77 -6.07 -12.40
CA VAL A 130 11.88 -5.27 -12.97
C VAL A 130 13.20 -6.03 -12.83
N ASN A 131 13.41 -6.71 -11.72
CA ASN A 131 14.61 -7.52 -11.49
C ASN A 131 14.70 -8.71 -12.44
N ASN A 132 13.59 -9.40 -12.67
CA ASN A 132 13.55 -10.56 -13.55
C ASN A 132 13.86 -10.15 -15.00
N LYS A 133 13.39 -8.99 -15.44
CA LYS A 133 13.68 -8.48 -16.77
C LYS A 133 15.16 -8.12 -16.94
N GLU A 134 15.78 -7.55 -15.92
CA GLU A 134 17.20 -7.24 -15.95
C GLU A 134 18.06 -8.51 -15.94
N ALA A 135 17.67 -9.49 -15.11
CA ALA A 135 18.35 -10.78 -15.05
C ALA A 135 18.26 -11.54 -16.37
N ASN A 136 17.14 -11.45 -17.09
CA ASN A 136 16.93 -12.14 -18.37
C ASN A 136 17.62 -11.48 -19.55
N LYS A 137 18.17 -10.26 -19.39
CA LYS A 137 18.93 -9.57 -20.44
C LYS A 137 20.41 -9.96 -20.46
N HIS A 138 20.84 -10.73 -19.50
CA HIS A 138 22.19 -11.25 -19.41
C HIS A 138 22.16 -12.78 -19.59
#